data_739609cf51c5c89a8a1bcfb9b14d5aa7
#
_entry.id   739609cf51c5c89a8a1bcfb9b14d5aa7
#
_cell.length_a   1.000
_cell.length_b   1.000
_cell.length_c   1.000
_cell.angle_alpha   90.00
_cell.angle_beta   90.00
_cell.angle_gamma   90.00
#
_symmetry.space_group_name_H-M   'P 1'
#
loop_
_entity.id
_entity.type
_entity.pdbx_description
1 polymer ?
#
loop_
_entity_poly.entity_id
_entity_poly.type
_entity_poly.pdbx_seq_one_letter_code
_entity_poly.pdbx_strand_id
1 'polypeptide(L)'
;MHYRISFIFITFVCLCSFATTGFAQNANTDEDSKPVILYSGTPKKYEIADIKVEGVKNYEDYVLIGLSGLSVGQTITVPGDEITGAIKRYWRHGLFSNVQITAEKIEGDKIWLKISLTQRPRIADVRYHGVKKSERTDLESKLGMVKGMQITPNTVDRAKTLIKRYFDDKGFKNAEVIISQKDDPSSENQVIVDIDIDKKEKIKVHEIQIVG
;
A
#
# COMPACT_ATOMS: atom_id res chain seq x y z
N MET A 1 -70.06 18.32 -34.26
CA MET A 1 -70.36 18.58 -35.71
C MET A 1 -69.11 18.05 -36.41
N HIS A 2 -69.11 16.80 -36.79
CA HIS A 2 -69.22 16.21 -38.14
C HIS A 2 -68.23 16.83 -39.14
N TYR A 3 -67.33 16.12 -39.82
CA TYR A 3 -67.39 14.97 -40.76
C TYR A 3 -65.90 14.58 -41.02
N ARG A 4 -65.48 13.33 -41.00
CA ARG A 4 -65.61 12.17 -41.93
C ARG A 4 -64.65 12.22 -43.15
N ILE A 5 -63.75 11.25 -43.14
CA ILE A 5 -63.35 10.25 -44.16
C ILE A 5 -62.80 10.80 -45.51
N SER A 6 -61.55 10.35 -45.84
CA SER A 6 -61.51 9.44 -47.01
C SER A 6 -60.13 8.79 -47.16
N PHE A 7 -60.16 7.50 -47.34
CA PHE A 7 -59.13 6.59 -47.83
C PHE A 7 -58.73 6.94 -49.27
N ILE A 8 -57.45 6.87 -49.61
CA ILE A 8 -57.01 6.38 -50.93
C ILE A 8 -55.70 5.63 -50.78
N PHE A 9 -55.75 4.37 -51.09
CA PHE A 9 -54.66 3.46 -51.43
C PHE A 9 -54.03 3.85 -52.75
N ILE A 10 -52.74 3.92 -52.88
CA ILE A 10 -52.07 3.59 -54.14
C ILE A 10 -50.72 2.94 -53.83
N THR A 11 -50.55 1.83 -54.42
CA THR A 11 -49.54 0.83 -54.48
C THR A 11 -48.18 1.28 -55.07
N PHE A 12 -47.11 0.68 -54.56
CA PHE A 12 -46.03 0.06 -55.31
C PHE A 12 -45.09 0.93 -56.15
N VAL A 13 -43.84 1.04 -55.71
CA VAL A 13 -42.68 0.64 -56.52
C VAL A 13 -41.47 0.37 -55.63
N CYS A 14 -40.97 -0.84 -55.74
CA CYS A 14 -39.73 -1.36 -55.20
C CYS A 14 -38.57 -0.69 -55.95
N LEU A 15 -37.66 -0.01 -55.21
CA LEU A 15 -36.35 0.27 -55.73
C LEU A 15 -35.31 -0.04 -54.64
N CYS A 16 -34.56 -1.10 -54.85
CA CYS A 16 -33.40 -1.47 -54.07
C CYS A 16 -32.39 -0.34 -54.11
N SER A 17 -32.19 0.35 -53.00
CA SER A 17 -31.01 1.18 -52.77
C SER A 17 -30.18 0.54 -51.70
N PHE A 18 -29.01 0.08 -52.08
CA PHE A 18 -27.94 -0.39 -51.19
C PHE A 18 -27.62 0.72 -50.20
N ALA A 19 -28.10 0.60 -48.99
CA ALA A 19 -27.64 1.39 -47.86
C ALA A 19 -26.33 0.76 -47.38
N THR A 20 -25.21 1.36 -47.74
CA THR A 20 -23.95 1.15 -47.07
C THR A 20 -24.11 1.62 -45.65
N THR A 21 -24.27 0.67 -44.75
CA THR A 21 -24.13 0.93 -43.30
C THR A 21 -22.68 1.30 -43.01
N GLY A 22 -22.44 2.60 -43.00
CA GLY A 22 -21.21 3.14 -42.42
C GLY A 22 -21.23 2.74 -40.96
N PHE A 23 -20.36 1.81 -40.59
CA PHE A 23 -19.97 1.62 -39.19
C PHE A 23 -19.34 2.94 -38.73
N ALA A 24 -20.11 3.77 -38.03
CA ALA A 24 -19.55 4.79 -37.18
C ALA A 24 -18.82 4.05 -36.08
N GLN A 25 -17.48 3.95 -36.20
CA GLN A 25 -16.62 3.66 -35.08
C GLN A 25 -16.86 4.77 -34.05
N ASN A 26 -17.62 4.44 -33.01
CA ASN A 26 -17.57 5.19 -31.78
C ASN A 26 -16.11 5.10 -31.28
N ALA A 27 -15.36 6.13 -31.58
CA ALA A 27 -14.16 6.43 -30.82
C ALA A 27 -14.62 6.83 -29.41
N ASN A 28 -14.82 5.83 -28.56
CA ASN A 28 -14.77 6.04 -27.13
C ASN A 28 -13.33 6.52 -26.85
N THR A 29 -13.18 7.81 -26.80
CA THR A 29 -12.03 8.44 -26.14
C THR A 29 -12.19 8.07 -24.68
N ASP A 30 -11.48 7.01 -24.26
CA ASP A 30 -11.21 6.72 -22.85
C ASP A 30 -10.38 7.89 -22.30
N GLU A 31 -11.08 8.89 -21.77
CA GLU A 31 -10.50 10.06 -21.10
C GLU A 31 -9.82 9.72 -19.77
N ASP A 32 -9.73 8.44 -19.38
CA ASP A 32 -9.20 8.02 -18.07
C ASP A 32 -8.10 6.93 -18.17
N SER A 33 -7.47 6.76 -19.33
CA SER A 33 -6.32 5.86 -19.43
C SER A 33 -5.06 6.56 -18.89
N LYS A 34 -4.67 6.20 -17.67
CA LYS A 34 -3.37 6.61 -17.11
C LYS A 34 -2.24 6.20 -18.05
N PRO A 35 -1.24 7.06 -18.27
CA PRO A 35 -0.13 6.73 -19.16
C PRO A 35 0.59 5.47 -18.65
N VAL A 36 0.75 4.48 -19.54
CA VAL A 36 1.46 3.24 -19.23
C VAL A 36 2.93 3.39 -19.60
N ILE A 37 3.81 3.30 -18.60
CA ILE A 37 5.25 3.29 -18.81
C ILE A 37 5.71 1.83 -18.83
N LEU A 38 6.17 1.37 -19.99
CA LEU A 38 6.76 0.05 -20.13
C LEU A 38 8.24 0.10 -19.74
N TYR A 39 8.58 -0.55 -18.64
CA TYR A 39 9.98 -0.62 -18.14
C TYR A 39 10.94 -1.35 -19.09
N SER A 40 10.42 -2.12 -20.03
CA SER A 40 11.18 -2.78 -21.11
C SER A 40 11.36 -1.88 -22.34
N GLY A 41 10.79 -0.68 -22.34
CA GLY A 41 10.89 0.28 -23.46
C GLY A 41 12.23 1.00 -23.52
N THR A 42 12.51 1.64 -24.66
CA THR A 42 13.67 2.52 -24.81
C THR A 42 13.53 3.71 -23.87
N PRO A 43 14.55 4.02 -23.03
CA PRO A 43 14.53 5.17 -22.16
C PRO A 43 14.29 6.49 -22.92
N LYS A 44 13.33 7.27 -22.44
CA LYS A 44 13.01 8.59 -23.02
C LYS A 44 13.19 9.67 -21.96
N LYS A 45 13.70 10.83 -22.40
CA LYS A 45 13.87 12.01 -21.54
C LYS A 45 12.58 12.80 -21.45
N TYR A 46 12.25 13.24 -20.23
CA TYR A 46 11.11 14.10 -19.95
C TYR A 46 11.51 15.21 -18.98
N GLU A 47 10.95 16.39 -19.18
CA GLU A 47 11.00 17.48 -18.21
C GLU A 47 9.82 17.35 -17.23
N ILE A 48 10.09 17.39 -15.93
CA ILE A 48 9.05 17.34 -14.89
C ILE A 48 8.29 18.67 -14.92
N ALA A 49 7.03 18.61 -15.36
CA ALA A 49 6.16 19.79 -15.41
C ALA A 49 5.53 20.10 -14.04
N ASP A 50 5.20 19.06 -13.28
CA ASP A 50 4.63 19.19 -11.93
C ASP A 50 4.84 17.90 -11.13
N ILE A 51 4.83 18.03 -9.79
CA ILE A 51 4.93 16.92 -8.85
C ILE A 51 3.84 17.08 -7.80
N LYS A 52 2.90 16.14 -7.77
CA LYS A 52 1.82 16.07 -6.79
C LYS A 52 2.09 14.97 -5.77
N VAL A 53 1.84 15.25 -4.49
CA VAL A 53 2.01 14.27 -3.40
C VAL A 53 0.66 13.94 -2.80
N GLU A 54 0.44 12.65 -2.50
CA GLU A 54 -0.80 12.16 -1.89
C GLU A 54 -0.52 11.12 -0.80
N GLY A 55 -1.48 10.95 0.11
CA GLY A 55 -1.52 9.86 1.09
C GLY A 55 -0.87 10.17 2.44
N VAL A 56 -0.30 11.36 2.63
CA VAL A 56 0.27 11.80 3.92
C VAL A 56 -0.21 13.22 4.23
N LYS A 57 -0.80 13.40 5.41
CA LYS A 57 -1.39 14.67 5.82
C LYS A 57 -0.51 15.49 6.78
N ASN A 58 0.47 14.86 7.42
CA ASN A 58 1.26 15.44 8.52
C ASN A 58 2.58 16.08 8.04
N TYR A 59 2.77 16.21 6.75
CA TYR A 59 3.94 16.82 6.13
C TYR A 59 3.49 17.72 4.99
N GLU A 60 4.16 18.84 4.84
CA GLU A 60 3.96 19.75 3.71
C GLU A 60 4.53 19.12 2.42
N ASP A 61 3.83 19.28 1.30
CA ASP A 61 4.18 18.66 0.02
C ASP A 61 5.62 18.99 -0.41
N TYR A 62 6.07 20.24 -0.21
CA TYR A 62 7.43 20.65 -0.58
C TYR A 62 8.50 19.90 0.20
N VAL A 63 8.24 19.49 1.45
CA VAL A 63 9.16 18.67 2.26
C VAL A 63 9.25 17.27 1.66
N LEU A 64 8.10 16.68 1.34
CA LEU A 64 8.04 15.35 0.75
C LEU A 64 8.69 15.33 -0.65
N ILE A 65 8.42 16.32 -1.48
CA ILE A 65 9.07 16.48 -2.78
C ILE A 65 10.59 16.59 -2.60
N GLY A 66 11.05 17.42 -1.64
CA GLY A 66 12.47 17.57 -1.32
C GLY A 66 13.14 16.24 -0.92
N LEU A 67 12.46 15.37 -0.14
CA LEU A 67 12.94 14.04 0.21
C LEU A 67 13.13 13.13 -1.02
N SER A 68 12.32 13.31 -2.06
CA SER A 68 12.47 12.55 -3.32
C SER A 68 13.75 12.91 -4.07
N GLY A 69 14.24 14.14 -3.89
CA GLY A 69 15.32 14.73 -4.70
C GLY A 69 14.93 14.96 -6.15
N LEU A 70 13.64 15.00 -6.45
CA LEU A 70 13.09 15.44 -7.73
C LEU A 70 12.65 16.91 -7.62
N SER A 71 12.67 17.62 -8.73
CA SER A 71 12.22 19.02 -8.78
C SER A 71 11.50 19.32 -10.09
N VAL A 72 10.55 20.24 -10.04
CA VAL A 72 9.90 20.78 -11.24
C VAL A 72 10.94 21.44 -12.14
N GLY A 73 10.85 21.25 -13.45
CA GLY A 73 11.82 21.71 -14.45
C GLY A 73 13.03 20.77 -14.61
N GLN A 74 13.21 19.76 -13.76
CA GLN A 74 14.28 18.78 -13.90
C GLN A 74 14.01 17.84 -15.08
N THR A 75 15.05 17.57 -15.89
CA THR A 75 14.99 16.52 -16.91
C THR A 75 15.34 15.18 -16.30
N ILE A 76 14.47 14.19 -16.47
CA ILE A 76 14.64 12.81 -16.02
C ILE A 76 14.56 11.86 -17.20
N THR A 77 15.14 10.67 -17.04
CA THR A 77 15.02 9.57 -17.99
C THR A 77 14.02 8.54 -17.46
N VAL A 78 13.03 8.14 -18.24
CA VAL A 78 12.01 7.16 -17.85
C VAL A 78 11.92 6.05 -18.90
N PRO A 79 12.10 4.79 -18.52
CA PRO A 79 12.58 4.31 -17.21
C PRO A 79 14.04 4.72 -16.93
N GLY A 80 14.37 5.02 -15.68
CA GLY A 80 15.70 5.49 -15.31
C GLY A 80 15.97 5.52 -13.81
N ASP A 81 17.21 5.96 -13.49
CA ASP A 81 17.71 5.91 -12.13
C ASP A 81 17.15 7.02 -11.24
N GLU A 82 16.67 8.12 -11.80
CA GLU A 82 16.15 9.26 -11.06
C GLU A 82 14.91 8.84 -10.23
N ILE A 83 13.96 8.16 -10.86
CA ILE A 83 12.75 7.65 -10.19
C ILE A 83 13.11 6.55 -9.17
N THR A 84 13.95 5.60 -9.58
CA THR A 84 14.43 4.54 -8.68
C THR A 84 15.17 5.13 -7.49
N GLY A 85 16.00 6.15 -7.73
CA GLY A 85 16.72 6.88 -6.69
C GLY A 85 15.79 7.61 -5.72
N ALA A 86 14.73 8.24 -6.22
CA ALA A 86 13.71 8.89 -5.40
C ALA A 86 13.01 7.88 -4.48
N ILE A 87 12.58 6.74 -5.02
CA ILE A 87 11.96 5.65 -4.24
C ILE A 87 12.93 5.15 -3.15
N LYS A 88 14.19 4.90 -3.49
CA LYS A 88 15.22 4.48 -2.53
C LYS A 88 15.44 5.51 -1.42
N ARG A 89 15.37 6.81 -1.71
CA ARG A 89 15.47 7.87 -0.70
C ARG A 89 14.32 7.80 0.29
N TYR A 90 13.09 7.68 -0.15
CA TYR A 90 11.93 7.51 0.74
C TYR A 90 12.06 6.26 1.64
N TRP A 91 12.47 5.12 1.07
CA TRP A 91 12.69 3.90 1.86
C TRP A 91 13.78 4.06 2.91
N ARG A 92 14.86 4.80 2.61
CA ARG A 92 15.96 5.05 3.56
C ARG A 92 15.50 5.83 4.79
N HIS A 93 14.55 6.73 4.64
CA HIS A 93 13.98 7.46 5.78
C HIS A 93 13.15 6.56 6.71
N GLY A 94 12.68 5.41 6.24
CA GLY A 94 11.94 4.44 7.05
C GLY A 94 10.53 4.89 7.47
N LEU A 95 10.10 6.09 7.05
CA LEU A 95 8.83 6.71 7.46
C LEU A 95 7.61 6.11 6.78
N PHE A 96 7.80 5.48 5.62
CA PHE A 96 6.73 5.03 4.74
C PHE A 96 6.67 3.51 4.67
N SER A 97 5.46 2.96 4.60
CA SER A 97 5.18 1.54 4.37
C SER A 97 4.97 1.23 2.89
N ASN A 98 4.57 2.23 2.11
CA ASN A 98 4.46 2.13 0.67
C ASN A 98 4.88 3.44 0.00
N VAL A 99 5.51 3.32 -1.17
CA VAL A 99 5.97 4.44 -2.01
C VAL A 99 5.70 4.08 -3.45
N GLN A 100 4.90 4.89 -4.14
CA GLN A 100 4.62 4.74 -5.56
C GLN A 100 4.86 6.09 -6.25
N ILE A 101 5.54 6.05 -7.40
CA ILE A 101 5.69 7.22 -8.26
C ILE A 101 5.10 6.83 -9.61
N THR A 102 4.07 7.54 -10.03
CA THR A 102 3.34 7.30 -11.27
C THR A 102 3.34 8.55 -12.15
N ALA A 103 3.29 8.38 -13.45
CA ALA A 103 2.98 9.47 -14.35
C ALA A 103 1.46 9.68 -14.36
N GLU A 104 1.01 10.85 -13.97
CA GLU A 104 -0.39 11.24 -14.05
C GLU A 104 -0.74 11.65 -15.49
N LYS A 105 0.20 12.34 -16.15
CA LYS A 105 0.05 12.84 -17.51
C LYS A 105 1.40 12.91 -18.21
N ILE A 106 1.42 12.69 -19.54
CA ILE A 106 2.58 12.89 -20.42
C ILE A 106 2.11 13.68 -21.63
N GLU A 107 2.74 14.80 -21.90
CA GLU A 107 2.51 15.61 -23.10
C GLU A 107 3.84 15.98 -23.76
N GLY A 108 4.09 15.44 -24.94
CA GLY A 108 5.35 15.64 -25.65
C GLY A 108 6.55 15.16 -24.81
N ASP A 109 7.39 16.10 -24.41
CA ASP A 109 8.56 15.86 -23.56
C ASP A 109 8.34 16.26 -22.10
N LYS A 110 7.09 16.59 -21.73
CA LYS A 110 6.72 16.94 -20.34
C LYS A 110 6.00 15.81 -19.65
N ILE A 111 6.30 15.64 -18.36
CA ILE A 111 5.71 14.61 -17.48
C ILE A 111 5.22 15.24 -16.19
N TRP A 112 4.01 14.87 -15.77
CA TRP A 112 3.42 15.19 -14.47
C TRP A 112 3.53 13.98 -13.59
N LEU A 113 4.21 14.10 -12.47
CA LEU A 113 4.44 13.01 -11.55
C LEU A 113 3.48 13.08 -10.37
N LYS A 114 3.01 11.90 -9.98
CA LYS A 114 2.22 11.70 -8.77
C LYS A 114 2.99 10.77 -7.84
N ILE A 115 3.28 11.25 -6.63
CA ILE A 115 3.95 10.50 -5.57
C ILE A 115 2.90 10.11 -4.55
N SER A 116 2.58 8.81 -4.47
CA SER A 116 1.65 8.27 -3.48
C SER A 116 2.44 7.60 -2.36
N LEU A 117 2.26 8.10 -1.15
CA LEU A 117 2.98 7.66 0.04
C LEU A 117 2.00 7.10 1.07
N THR A 118 2.35 5.98 1.70
CA THR A 118 1.64 5.46 2.87
C THR A 118 2.57 5.53 4.07
N GLN A 119 2.20 6.29 5.08
CA GLN A 119 3.00 6.42 6.29
C GLN A 119 2.96 5.14 7.12
N ARG A 120 4.08 4.78 7.77
CA ARG A 120 4.09 3.68 8.74
C ARG A 120 3.33 4.07 9.99
N PRO A 121 2.42 3.22 10.48
CA PRO A 121 1.69 3.50 11.70
C PRO A 121 2.62 3.51 12.91
N ARG A 122 2.21 4.26 13.94
CA ARG A 122 2.87 4.30 15.24
C ARG A 122 2.06 3.50 16.26
N ILE A 123 2.75 2.93 17.23
CA ILE A 123 2.14 2.17 18.32
C ILE A 123 1.40 3.16 19.24
N ALA A 124 0.07 3.00 19.35
CA ALA A 124 -0.76 3.70 20.34
C ALA A 124 -0.70 3.01 21.70
N ASP A 125 -0.78 1.69 21.69
CA ASP A 125 -0.77 0.84 22.89
C ASP A 125 -0.29 -0.57 22.56
N VAL A 126 0.23 -1.30 23.54
CA VAL A 126 0.62 -2.71 23.41
C VAL A 126 -0.12 -3.53 24.47
N ARG A 127 -0.92 -4.48 24.02
CA ARG A 127 -1.73 -5.35 24.87
C ARG A 127 -1.18 -6.76 24.86
N TYR A 128 -1.07 -7.34 26.04
CA TYR A 128 -0.57 -8.70 26.22
C TYR A 128 -1.67 -9.60 26.76
N HIS A 129 -1.90 -10.73 26.09
CA HIS A 129 -2.88 -11.74 26.49
C HIS A 129 -2.16 -13.08 26.75
N GLY A 130 -2.74 -13.90 27.65
CA GLY A 130 -2.19 -15.22 28.00
C GLY A 130 -0.98 -15.23 28.94
N VAL A 131 -0.61 -14.07 29.51
CA VAL A 131 0.55 -13.93 30.39
C VAL A 131 0.20 -13.37 31.76
N LYS A 132 1.02 -13.70 32.76
CA LYS A 132 0.91 -13.13 34.10
C LYS A 132 1.50 -11.72 34.15
N LYS A 133 1.10 -10.91 35.15
CA LYS A 133 1.57 -9.54 35.31
C LYS A 133 3.10 -9.42 35.35
N SER A 134 3.79 -10.32 36.08
CA SER A 134 5.26 -10.34 36.13
C SER A 134 5.91 -10.65 34.75
N GLU A 135 5.31 -11.63 34.04
CA GLU A 135 5.79 -11.99 32.69
C GLU A 135 5.58 -10.83 31.70
N ARG A 136 4.47 -10.12 31.81
CA ARG A 136 4.20 -8.91 31.02
C ARG A 136 5.28 -7.86 31.25
N THR A 137 5.60 -7.54 32.50
CA THR A 137 6.65 -6.55 32.84
C THR A 137 8.01 -6.95 32.27
N ASP A 138 8.36 -8.23 32.37
CA ASP A 138 9.60 -8.77 31.79
C ASP A 138 9.62 -8.60 30.26
N LEU A 139 8.51 -8.92 29.60
CA LEU A 139 8.37 -8.82 28.14
C LEU A 139 8.40 -7.35 27.67
N GLU A 140 7.70 -6.45 28.34
CA GLU A 140 7.72 -5.02 28.06
C GLU A 140 9.16 -4.48 28.04
N SER A 141 9.96 -4.85 29.05
CA SER A 141 11.37 -4.47 29.13
C SER A 141 12.22 -5.07 28.00
N LYS A 142 11.98 -6.35 27.65
CA LYS A 142 12.78 -7.07 26.64
C LYS A 142 12.43 -6.67 25.20
N LEU A 143 11.17 -6.41 24.92
CA LEU A 143 10.71 -6.10 23.57
C LEU A 143 11.00 -4.66 23.16
N GLY A 144 10.97 -3.73 24.11
CA GLY A 144 11.19 -2.31 23.85
C GLY A 144 10.16 -1.70 22.91
N MET A 145 8.96 -2.34 22.79
CA MET A 145 7.85 -1.82 21.99
C MET A 145 7.11 -0.78 22.84
N VAL A 146 7.37 0.49 22.57
CA VAL A 146 6.80 1.60 23.36
C VAL A 146 5.84 2.43 22.52
N LYS A 147 4.89 3.09 23.17
CA LYS A 147 3.98 4.05 22.54
C LYS A 147 4.73 5.10 21.73
N GLY A 148 4.24 5.42 20.54
CA GLY A 148 4.85 6.36 19.60
C GLY A 148 5.92 5.77 18.69
N MET A 149 6.42 4.57 18.98
CA MET A 149 7.37 3.87 18.12
C MET A 149 6.69 3.43 16.82
N GLN A 150 7.40 3.52 15.70
CA GLN A 150 6.93 2.97 14.43
C GLN A 150 6.96 1.44 14.46
N ILE A 151 5.88 0.82 13.98
CA ILE A 151 5.82 -0.62 13.83
C ILE A 151 6.26 -1.02 12.42
N THR A 152 7.14 -2.00 12.35
CA THR A 152 7.64 -2.57 11.10
C THR A 152 7.51 -4.09 11.13
N PRO A 153 7.48 -4.78 9.99
CA PRO A 153 7.50 -6.25 9.94
C PRO A 153 8.66 -6.83 10.75
N ASN A 154 9.85 -6.24 10.63
CA ASN A 154 11.04 -6.67 11.39
C ASN A 154 10.86 -6.53 12.91
N THR A 155 10.20 -5.45 13.37
CA THR A 155 9.88 -5.27 14.80
C THR A 155 8.96 -6.37 15.31
N VAL A 156 7.96 -6.74 14.50
CA VAL A 156 7.01 -7.81 14.83
C VAL A 156 7.71 -9.18 14.88
N ASP A 157 8.52 -9.50 13.87
CA ASP A 157 9.22 -10.79 13.80
C ASP A 157 10.25 -10.94 14.92
N ARG A 158 10.98 -9.86 15.23
CA ARG A 158 11.88 -9.81 16.38
C ARG A 158 11.13 -10.02 17.69
N ALA A 159 9.98 -9.37 17.86
CA ALA A 159 9.17 -9.53 19.06
C ALA A 159 8.69 -10.99 19.22
N LYS A 160 8.17 -11.62 18.16
CA LYS A 160 7.79 -13.03 18.15
C LYS A 160 8.94 -13.94 18.59
N THR A 161 10.13 -13.73 18.03
CA THR A 161 11.32 -14.52 18.34
C THR A 161 11.73 -14.36 19.80
N LEU A 162 11.74 -13.13 20.32
CA LEU A 162 12.10 -12.86 21.71
C LEU A 162 11.09 -13.45 22.71
N ILE A 163 9.79 -13.37 22.39
CA ILE A 163 8.75 -13.95 23.25
C ILE A 163 8.86 -15.47 23.27
N LYS A 164 9.00 -16.11 22.12
CA LYS A 164 9.18 -17.57 22.04
C LYS A 164 10.38 -18.02 22.85
N ARG A 165 11.53 -17.36 22.68
CA ARG A 165 12.74 -17.67 23.44
C ARG A 165 12.54 -17.50 24.96
N TYR A 166 11.88 -16.41 25.38
CA TYR A 166 11.59 -16.18 26.81
C TYR A 166 10.74 -17.30 27.43
N PHE A 167 9.77 -17.85 26.71
CA PHE A 167 8.97 -18.96 27.20
C PHE A 167 9.66 -20.31 27.05
N ASP A 168 10.49 -20.51 26.02
CA ASP A 168 11.33 -21.70 25.90
C ASP A 168 12.30 -21.84 27.07
N ASP A 169 12.96 -20.75 27.47
CA ASP A 169 13.84 -20.71 28.65
C ASP A 169 13.09 -21.04 29.96
N LYS A 170 11.78 -20.81 30.01
CA LYS A 170 10.90 -21.18 31.13
C LYS A 170 10.30 -22.60 31.02
N GLY A 171 10.66 -23.35 29.96
CA GLY A 171 10.24 -24.71 29.72
C GLY A 171 8.93 -24.86 28.91
N PHE A 172 8.42 -23.79 28.33
CA PHE A 172 7.25 -23.80 27.43
C PHE A 172 7.70 -23.83 25.97
N LYS A 173 8.25 -24.98 25.53
CA LYS A 173 8.87 -25.12 24.20
C LYS A 173 7.89 -25.00 23.04
N ASN A 174 6.60 -25.27 23.28
CA ASN A 174 5.55 -25.25 22.26
C ASN A 174 4.72 -23.95 22.31
N ALA A 175 5.25 -22.87 22.91
CA ALA A 175 4.55 -21.61 23.01
C ALA A 175 4.25 -21.02 21.62
N GLU A 176 3.00 -20.68 21.40
CA GLU A 176 2.53 -19.99 20.18
C GLU A 176 2.37 -18.51 20.45
N VAL A 177 2.78 -17.68 19.51
CA VAL A 177 2.74 -16.21 19.62
C VAL A 177 2.13 -15.64 18.36
N ILE A 178 1.01 -14.96 18.53
CA ILE A 178 0.31 -14.23 17.47
C ILE A 178 0.38 -12.75 17.82
N ILE A 179 0.88 -11.95 16.89
CA ILE A 179 0.90 -10.49 17.02
C ILE A 179 0.02 -9.93 15.92
N SER A 180 -1.01 -9.21 16.32
CA SER A 180 -1.94 -8.53 15.42
C SER A 180 -1.91 -7.02 15.65
N GLN A 181 -2.28 -6.27 14.63
CA GLN A 181 -2.35 -4.81 14.67
C GLN A 181 -3.77 -4.40 14.32
N LYS A 182 -4.33 -3.48 15.11
CA LYS A 182 -5.65 -2.90 14.89
C LYS A 182 -5.51 -1.38 14.88
N ASP A 183 -6.15 -0.72 13.95
CA ASP A 183 -6.15 0.74 13.92
C ASP A 183 -6.73 1.30 15.21
N ASP A 184 -6.11 2.34 15.76
CA ASP A 184 -6.63 3.06 16.91
C ASP A 184 -7.72 4.02 16.44
N PRO A 185 -9.00 3.81 16.85
CA PRO A 185 -10.10 4.67 16.41
C PRO A 185 -9.99 6.12 16.93
N SER A 186 -9.15 6.36 17.92
CA SER A 186 -8.96 7.68 18.54
C SER A 186 -7.85 8.52 17.88
N SER A 187 -7.02 7.93 17.04
CA SER A 187 -5.84 8.60 16.49
C SER A 187 -5.50 8.13 15.09
N GLU A 188 -5.37 9.08 14.16
CA GLU A 188 -4.99 8.80 12.78
C GLU A 188 -3.56 8.22 12.72
N ASN A 189 -3.35 7.21 11.90
CA ASN A 189 -2.06 6.54 11.68
C ASN A 189 -1.41 5.97 12.96
N GLN A 190 -2.23 5.51 13.91
CA GLN A 190 -1.80 4.78 15.09
C GLN A 190 -2.47 3.41 15.15
N VAL A 191 -1.76 2.44 15.73
CA VAL A 191 -2.24 1.07 15.88
C VAL A 191 -2.06 0.58 17.31
N ILE A 192 -3.03 -0.21 17.76
CA ILE A 192 -2.94 -1.01 18.97
C ILE A 192 -2.34 -2.35 18.56
N VAL A 193 -1.29 -2.76 19.25
CA VAL A 193 -0.63 -4.05 19.03
C VAL A 193 -1.13 -5.04 20.05
N ASP A 194 -1.88 -6.04 19.61
CA ASP A 194 -2.34 -7.15 20.44
C ASP A 194 -1.34 -8.32 20.30
N ILE A 195 -0.78 -8.76 21.43
CA ILE A 195 0.15 -9.88 21.53
C ILE A 195 -0.54 -11.01 22.28
N ASP A 196 -0.99 -12.02 21.55
CA ASP A 196 -1.64 -13.21 22.08
C ASP A 196 -0.62 -14.32 22.23
N ILE A 197 -0.46 -14.82 23.46
CA ILE A 197 0.51 -15.84 23.83
C ILE A 197 -0.21 -17.05 24.41
N ASP A 198 -0.16 -18.16 23.69
CA ASP A 198 -0.57 -19.47 24.19
C ASP A 198 0.69 -20.27 24.58
N LYS A 199 0.90 -20.39 25.87
CA LYS A 199 2.11 -21.05 26.41
C LYS A 199 2.11 -22.57 26.21
N LYS A 200 0.95 -23.17 25.95
CA LYS A 200 0.78 -24.64 25.94
C LYS A 200 1.30 -25.27 27.23
N GLU A 201 1.55 -26.57 27.20
CA GLU A 201 2.03 -27.32 28.36
C GLU A 201 3.52 -27.14 28.60
N LYS A 202 3.91 -27.12 29.86
CA LYS A 202 5.31 -27.05 30.26
C LYS A 202 5.95 -28.42 30.09
N ILE A 203 7.05 -28.53 29.35
CA ILE A 203 7.81 -29.77 29.23
C ILE A 203 8.55 -30.03 30.56
N LYS A 204 8.36 -31.23 31.11
CA LYS A 204 9.05 -31.71 32.31
C LYS A 204 9.85 -32.94 31.95
N VAL A 205 11.11 -33.02 32.39
CA VAL A 205 11.88 -34.28 32.35
C VAL A 205 11.29 -35.23 33.36
N HIS A 206 10.84 -36.40 32.93
CA HIS A 206 10.20 -37.38 33.77
C HIS A 206 11.23 -38.36 34.37
N GLU A 207 12.24 -38.73 33.57
CA GLU A 207 13.26 -39.71 33.94
C GLU A 207 14.55 -39.46 33.12
N ILE A 208 15.69 -39.64 33.76
CA ILE A 208 17.00 -39.67 33.09
C ILE A 208 17.62 -41.01 33.35
N GLN A 209 17.71 -41.89 32.34
CA GLN A 209 18.43 -43.16 32.41
C GLN A 209 19.85 -42.97 31.94
N ILE A 210 20.83 -43.23 32.80
CA ILE A 210 22.24 -43.22 32.47
C ILE A 210 22.66 -44.70 32.24
N VAL A 211 22.93 -45.07 30.99
CA VAL A 211 23.47 -46.37 30.63
C VAL A 211 24.96 -46.24 30.53
N GLY A 212 25.69 -46.91 31.42
CA GLY A 212 27.16 -47.00 31.45
C GLY A 212 27.69 -48.21 30.70
#